data_432bd730ec03d9762b853dee5025a956
#
_entry.id   432bd730ec03d9762b853dee5025a956
#
_cell.length_a   1.000
_cell.length_b   1.000
_cell.length_c   1.000
_cell.angle_alpha   90.00
_cell.angle_beta   90.00
_cell.angle_gamma   90.00
#
_symmetry.space_group_name_H-M   'P 1'
#
loop_
_entity.id
_entity.type
_entity.pdbx_description
1 polymer ?
#
loop_
_entity_poly.entity_id
_entity_poly.type
_entity_poly.pdbx_seq_one_letter_code
_entity_poly.pdbx_strand_id
1 'polypeptide(L)'
;MKNQVKSRNAKLLKHAASRDAAARTVADFAVKQPMQSLVRCMGFLMSVFIFLLMIAPVPVAAQSASGTVFVVEVHKDIDKGLSFFIQRQLRRAELENAAAVILEINSNGGLVESSQEIKDALLRSKVSTIAYVKGRALSAAALIAISCHRIFMEPGSEMGAATPIMLMGTGVQAAEEKFVSAFRAEFRASAEARKRPPAIAEAMVDKNHDTIEGLSKKGEILTLTSEVALKHGYCDHVVASITSALRILNLENAKIERIEPTSAEWIARYLTNPQISVILFTVGFWCLVLEFFVAGFGILGWAGVVCLALFFGGHLFAYMAGLEALILFVVGMALLLVEAFIIPGFGITGVSGIIAVCFSIVMVFGGIYSALTAIASIITYSVIITGLVYWWGPKLRVFDRFVLKEEMAPEQGFVATEANVYDHLLNLEGITTSPCRPSGKVQIGDERYDAVSDGDFIEKGARVVVRKVEGQKIVVRQVIS
;
A
#
# COMPACT_ATOMS: atom_id res chain seq x y z
N MET A 1 48.04 53.81 -29.31
CA MET A 1 48.08 52.33 -29.28
C MET A 1 48.08 51.67 -27.87
N LYS A 2 48.78 52.23 -26.86
CA LYS A 2 48.82 51.61 -25.51
C LYS A 2 47.50 51.57 -24.73
N ASN A 3 46.58 52.52 -24.93
CA ASN A 3 45.34 52.62 -24.18
C ASN A 3 44.24 51.65 -24.68
N GLN A 4 44.25 51.27 -25.98
CA GLN A 4 43.27 50.30 -26.48
C GLN A 4 43.60 48.84 -26.06
N VAL A 5 44.87 48.50 -25.89
CA VAL A 5 45.28 47.17 -25.40
C VAL A 5 44.89 46.97 -23.94
N LYS A 6 45.01 48.04 -23.10
CA LYS A 6 44.60 47.94 -21.69
C LYS A 6 43.10 47.77 -21.49
N SER A 7 42.28 48.40 -22.34
CA SER A 7 40.79 48.23 -22.32
C SER A 7 40.35 46.84 -22.76
N ARG A 8 41.02 46.26 -23.73
CA ARG A 8 40.72 44.93 -24.24
C ARG A 8 41.10 43.82 -23.26
N ASN A 9 42.23 43.96 -22.58
CA ASN A 9 42.63 43.03 -21.53
C ASN A 9 41.77 43.11 -20.27
N ALA A 10 41.28 44.31 -19.91
CA ALA A 10 40.34 44.45 -18.79
C ALA A 10 38.94 43.83 -19.06
N LYS A 11 38.48 43.87 -20.32
CA LYS A 11 37.23 43.18 -20.73
C LYS A 11 37.40 41.65 -20.72
N LEU A 12 38.54 41.15 -21.20
CA LEU A 12 38.83 39.70 -21.19
C LEU A 12 38.94 39.15 -19.76
N LEU A 13 39.56 39.89 -18.83
CA LEU A 13 39.66 39.49 -17.43
C LEU A 13 38.31 39.49 -16.72
N LYS A 14 37.41 40.47 -17.05
CA LYS A 14 36.03 40.46 -16.52
C LYS A 14 35.23 39.28 -17.05
N HIS A 15 35.38 38.92 -18.33
CA HIS A 15 34.68 37.74 -18.88
C HIS A 15 35.22 36.42 -18.32
N ALA A 16 36.53 36.28 -18.09
CA ALA A 16 37.12 35.12 -17.44
C ALA A 16 36.62 34.97 -15.98
N ALA A 17 36.62 36.07 -15.21
CA ALA A 17 36.11 36.05 -13.82
C ALA A 17 34.61 35.73 -13.73
N SER A 18 33.80 36.18 -14.69
CA SER A 18 32.37 35.84 -14.80
C SER A 18 32.14 34.35 -15.11
N ARG A 19 32.94 33.76 -15.98
CA ARG A 19 32.87 32.32 -16.30
C ARG A 19 33.31 31.44 -15.12
N ASP A 20 34.34 31.82 -14.39
CA ASP A 20 34.74 31.10 -13.18
C ASP A 20 33.75 31.21 -12.04
N ALA A 21 33.09 32.37 -11.89
CA ALA A 21 31.98 32.53 -10.92
C ALA A 21 30.77 31.66 -11.26
N ALA A 22 30.40 31.63 -12.56
CA ALA A 22 29.30 30.79 -13.04
C ALA A 22 29.60 29.30 -12.88
N ALA A 23 30.84 28.87 -13.20
CA ALA A 23 31.26 27.47 -13.05
C ALA A 23 31.29 27.05 -11.55
N ARG A 24 31.67 27.93 -10.63
CA ARG A 24 31.64 27.65 -9.19
C ARG A 24 30.19 27.56 -8.66
N THR A 25 29.27 28.39 -9.16
CA THR A 25 27.86 28.37 -8.76
C THR A 25 27.17 27.08 -9.24
N VAL A 26 27.51 26.62 -10.45
CA VAL A 26 26.96 25.35 -10.99
C VAL A 26 27.55 24.14 -10.26
N ALA A 27 28.85 24.15 -9.94
CA ALA A 27 29.49 23.10 -9.17
C ALA A 27 28.97 23.02 -7.72
N ASP A 28 28.75 24.16 -7.05
CA ASP A 28 28.15 24.23 -5.72
C ASP A 28 26.68 23.79 -5.72
N PHE A 29 25.91 24.06 -6.79
CA PHE A 29 24.53 23.65 -6.93
C PHE A 29 24.43 22.13 -7.20
N ALA A 30 25.32 21.59 -8.04
CA ALA A 30 25.33 20.16 -8.38
C ALA A 30 25.76 19.25 -7.21
N VAL A 31 26.61 19.74 -6.30
CA VAL A 31 27.13 18.96 -5.15
C VAL A 31 26.28 19.14 -3.88
N LYS A 32 25.69 20.33 -3.65
CA LYS A 32 24.90 20.59 -2.44
C LYS A 32 23.48 19.98 -2.48
N GLN A 33 22.86 19.89 -3.64
CA GLN A 33 21.50 19.34 -3.76
C GLN A 33 21.42 17.84 -3.40
N PRO A 34 22.22 16.93 -3.94
CA PRO A 34 22.12 15.52 -3.60
C PRO A 34 22.53 15.22 -2.16
N MET A 35 23.48 15.99 -1.59
CA MET A 35 23.93 15.79 -0.22
C MET A 35 22.91 16.27 0.82
N GLN A 36 22.15 17.31 0.54
CA GLN A 36 21.07 17.76 1.41
C GLN A 36 19.85 16.82 1.38
N SER A 37 19.55 16.22 0.23
CA SER A 37 18.50 15.19 0.13
C SER A 37 18.90 13.92 0.87
N LEU A 38 20.16 13.50 0.79
CA LEU A 38 20.70 12.33 1.49
C LEU A 38 20.64 12.50 3.03
N VAL A 39 21.03 13.67 3.53
CA VAL A 39 20.96 14.01 4.98
C VAL A 39 19.51 14.04 5.47
N ARG A 40 18.57 14.51 4.65
CA ARG A 40 17.14 14.51 4.97
C ARG A 40 16.56 13.10 4.98
N CYS A 41 16.94 12.23 4.02
CA CYS A 41 16.56 10.82 4.02
C CYS A 41 17.11 10.07 5.24
N MET A 42 18.37 10.33 5.64
CA MET A 42 18.96 9.75 6.85
C MET A 42 18.26 10.24 8.12
N GLY A 43 17.90 11.52 8.21
CA GLY A 43 17.11 12.06 9.32
C GLY A 43 15.74 11.43 9.44
N PHE A 44 15.10 11.13 8.30
CA PHE A 44 13.84 10.42 8.22
C PHE A 44 13.93 8.97 8.71
N LEU A 45 14.93 8.20 8.24
CA LEU A 45 15.19 6.83 8.68
C LEU A 45 15.47 6.78 10.18
N MET A 46 16.17 7.76 10.72
CA MET A 46 16.46 7.85 12.16
C MET A 46 15.20 8.19 12.98
N SER A 47 14.29 9.01 12.45
CA SER A 47 13.01 9.31 13.11
C SER A 47 12.07 8.11 13.15
N VAL A 48 12.02 7.31 12.08
CA VAL A 48 11.28 6.04 12.04
C VAL A 48 11.86 5.02 13.02
N PHE A 49 13.18 4.96 13.14
CA PHE A 49 13.87 4.07 14.08
C PHE A 49 13.62 4.45 15.55
N ILE A 50 13.58 5.76 15.87
CA ILE A 50 13.27 6.25 17.22
C ILE A 50 11.80 5.99 17.58
N PHE A 51 10.88 6.11 16.61
CA PHE A 51 9.46 5.78 16.83
C PHE A 51 9.25 4.29 17.14
N LEU A 52 10.03 3.41 16.50
CA LEU A 52 10.03 1.96 16.76
C LEU A 52 10.54 1.58 18.16
N LEU A 53 11.47 2.34 18.72
CA LEU A 53 11.99 2.12 20.08
C LEU A 53 10.98 2.49 21.18
N MET A 54 9.97 3.31 20.88
CA MET A 54 8.91 3.69 21.81
C MET A 54 7.77 2.67 21.94
N ILE A 55 7.75 1.60 21.11
CA ILE A 55 6.73 0.52 21.14
C ILE A 55 7.24 -0.69 21.94
N ALA A 56 8.02 -0.48 22.97
CA ALA A 56 8.40 -1.59 23.87
C ALA A 56 7.18 -2.07 24.67
N PRO A 57 6.89 -3.39 24.71
CA PRO A 57 5.78 -3.90 25.49
C PRO A 57 6.06 -3.68 27.00
N VAL A 58 5.13 -3.01 27.67
CA VAL A 58 5.17 -2.87 29.12
C VAL A 58 4.79 -4.24 29.74
N PRO A 59 5.59 -4.85 30.60
CA PRO A 59 5.23 -6.09 31.26
C PRO A 59 4.08 -5.83 32.25
N VAL A 60 2.92 -6.44 32.01
CA VAL A 60 1.82 -6.48 32.97
C VAL A 60 2.13 -7.54 34.02
N ALA A 61 2.28 -7.13 35.27
CA ALA A 61 2.48 -8.04 36.39
C ALA A 61 1.22 -8.88 36.60
N ALA A 62 1.38 -10.20 36.54
CA ALA A 62 0.32 -11.17 36.78
C ALA A 62 0.00 -11.26 38.27
N GLN A 63 -1.23 -10.97 38.66
CA GLN A 63 -1.78 -11.35 39.99
C GLN A 63 -2.56 -12.65 39.82
N SER A 64 -2.11 -13.71 40.49
CA SER A 64 -2.79 -15.00 40.54
C SER A 64 -4.08 -14.92 41.36
N ALA A 65 -5.23 -15.03 40.71
CA ALA A 65 -6.53 -15.20 41.35
C ALA A 65 -7.08 -16.59 40.99
N SER A 66 -6.97 -17.53 41.95
CA SER A 66 -7.65 -18.83 41.86
C SER A 66 -9.17 -18.61 41.90
N GLY A 67 -9.89 -19.20 40.91
CA GLY A 67 -11.34 -19.08 40.85
C GLY A 67 -11.90 -17.99 39.95
N THR A 68 -11.10 -17.39 39.07
CA THR A 68 -11.59 -16.42 38.06
C THR A 68 -12.10 -17.14 36.82
N VAL A 69 -13.26 -16.68 36.30
CA VAL A 69 -13.80 -17.11 35.01
C VAL A 69 -13.68 -15.97 34.03
N PHE A 70 -13.00 -16.22 32.93
CA PHE A 70 -12.88 -15.27 31.82
C PHE A 70 -14.07 -15.41 30.89
N VAL A 71 -14.74 -14.31 30.59
CA VAL A 71 -15.79 -14.24 29.57
C VAL A 71 -15.26 -13.43 28.39
N VAL A 72 -15.08 -14.09 27.27
CA VAL A 72 -14.53 -13.52 26.03
C VAL A 72 -15.62 -13.43 24.99
N GLU A 73 -15.87 -12.24 24.46
CA GLU A 73 -16.88 -12.03 23.45
C GLU A 73 -16.38 -12.44 22.05
N VAL A 74 -17.19 -13.26 21.36
CA VAL A 74 -16.98 -13.69 19.97
C VAL A 74 -18.15 -13.18 19.14
N HIS A 75 -18.10 -11.89 18.83
CA HIS A 75 -19.14 -11.21 18.09
C HIS A 75 -18.68 -10.76 16.71
N LYS A 76 -19.62 -10.63 15.76
CA LYS A 76 -19.38 -10.22 14.37
C LYS A 76 -18.53 -11.24 13.60
N ASP A 77 -17.69 -10.75 12.68
CA ASP A 77 -16.88 -11.60 11.81
C ASP A 77 -15.68 -12.18 12.55
N ILE A 78 -15.40 -13.46 12.28
CA ILE A 78 -14.20 -14.15 12.76
C ILE A 78 -13.05 -13.81 11.81
N ASP A 79 -12.20 -12.91 12.26
CA ASP A 79 -11.03 -12.43 11.55
C ASP A 79 -9.72 -12.79 12.28
N LYS A 80 -8.59 -12.47 11.68
CA LYS A 80 -7.27 -12.71 12.26
C LYS A 80 -7.08 -12.02 13.61
N GLY A 81 -7.57 -10.78 13.75
CA GLY A 81 -7.48 -10.03 15.01
C GLY A 81 -8.19 -10.75 16.16
N LEU A 82 -9.41 -11.28 15.90
CA LEU A 82 -10.15 -12.08 16.87
C LEU A 82 -9.42 -13.39 17.20
N SER A 83 -8.79 -14.04 16.21
CA SER A 83 -8.00 -15.26 16.43
C SER A 83 -6.85 -14.99 17.40
N PHE A 84 -6.05 -13.95 17.18
CA PHE A 84 -4.96 -13.57 18.09
C PHE A 84 -5.46 -13.15 19.47
N PHE A 85 -6.57 -12.41 19.53
CA PHE A 85 -7.17 -12.02 20.80
C PHE A 85 -7.57 -13.24 21.63
N ILE A 86 -8.32 -14.19 21.06
CA ILE A 86 -8.75 -15.42 21.77
C ILE A 86 -7.54 -16.23 22.20
N GLN A 87 -6.56 -16.47 21.33
CA GLN A 87 -5.34 -17.21 21.65
C GLN A 87 -4.57 -16.58 22.82
N ARG A 88 -4.49 -15.25 22.85
CA ARG A 88 -3.87 -14.52 23.95
C ARG A 88 -4.64 -14.68 25.25
N GLN A 89 -5.99 -14.60 25.20
CA GLN A 89 -6.80 -14.76 26.40
C GLN A 89 -6.75 -16.20 26.93
N LEU A 90 -6.69 -17.20 26.07
CA LEU A 90 -6.47 -18.59 26.49
C LEU A 90 -5.13 -18.77 27.18
N ARG A 91 -4.04 -18.21 26.63
CA ARG A 91 -2.72 -18.23 27.28
C ARG A 91 -2.71 -17.48 28.60
N ARG A 92 -3.37 -16.33 28.69
CA ARG A 92 -3.53 -15.57 29.92
C ARG A 92 -4.29 -16.38 30.96
N ALA A 93 -5.39 -17.02 30.58
CA ALA A 93 -6.18 -17.89 31.46
C ALA A 93 -5.37 -19.06 32.00
N GLU A 94 -4.49 -19.65 31.19
CA GLU A 94 -3.57 -20.72 31.66
C GLU A 94 -2.53 -20.19 32.65
N LEU A 95 -1.94 -19.03 32.39
CA LEU A 95 -0.93 -18.43 33.29
C LEU A 95 -1.52 -17.99 34.63
N GLU A 96 -2.76 -17.49 34.61
CA GLU A 96 -3.47 -17.03 35.80
C GLU A 96 -4.23 -18.17 36.51
N ASN A 97 -4.15 -19.41 36.00
CA ASN A 97 -4.91 -20.56 36.51
C ASN A 97 -6.43 -20.29 36.62
N ALA A 98 -6.99 -19.69 35.57
CA ALA A 98 -8.42 -19.43 35.52
C ALA A 98 -9.23 -20.73 35.64
N ALA A 99 -10.36 -20.67 36.32
CA ALA A 99 -11.25 -21.82 36.49
C ALA A 99 -11.90 -22.26 35.18
N ALA A 100 -12.24 -21.29 34.33
CA ALA A 100 -12.81 -21.54 33.01
C ALA A 100 -12.66 -20.30 32.09
N VAL A 101 -12.76 -20.54 30.78
CA VAL A 101 -12.94 -19.51 29.76
C VAL A 101 -14.26 -19.75 29.06
N ILE A 102 -15.16 -18.78 29.13
CA ILE A 102 -16.45 -18.80 28.43
C ILE A 102 -16.31 -17.95 27.19
N LEU A 103 -16.54 -18.54 26.00
CA LEU A 103 -16.68 -17.83 24.75
C LEU A 103 -18.15 -17.49 24.54
N GLU A 104 -18.56 -16.23 24.72
CA GLU A 104 -19.92 -15.74 24.43
C GLU A 104 -20.02 -15.52 22.91
N ILE A 105 -20.67 -16.46 22.20
CA ILE A 105 -20.66 -16.52 20.74
C ILE A 105 -21.97 -15.95 20.17
N ASN A 106 -21.85 -14.93 19.32
CA ASN A 106 -22.92 -14.43 18.46
C ASN A 106 -22.33 -13.96 17.14
N SER A 107 -22.14 -14.89 16.22
CA SER A 107 -21.43 -14.65 14.96
C SER A 107 -22.03 -15.46 13.80
N ASN A 108 -22.08 -14.83 12.63
CA ASN A 108 -22.46 -15.49 11.37
C ASN A 108 -21.28 -16.23 10.71
N GLY A 109 -20.10 -16.20 11.30
CA GLY A 109 -18.89 -16.84 10.77
C GLY A 109 -17.78 -15.85 10.40
N GLY A 110 -16.94 -16.21 9.46
CA GLY A 110 -15.81 -15.40 9.02
C GLY A 110 -14.75 -16.22 8.32
N LEU A 111 -13.47 -15.87 8.49
CA LEU A 111 -12.35 -16.52 7.82
C LEU A 111 -12.15 -17.95 8.33
N VAL A 112 -12.10 -18.91 7.40
CA VAL A 112 -11.82 -20.33 7.68
C VAL A 112 -10.50 -20.47 8.43
N GLU A 113 -9.44 -19.84 7.93
CA GLU A 113 -8.10 -19.90 8.53
C GLU A 113 -8.09 -19.42 9.99
N SER A 114 -8.77 -18.30 10.29
CA SER A 114 -8.88 -17.78 11.66
C SER A 114 -9.64 -18.73 12.58
N SER A 115 -10.68 -19.39 12.07
CA SER A 115 -11.43 -20.40 12.85
C SER A 115 -10.60 -21.66 13.13
N GLN A 116 -9.77 -22.07 12.19
CA GLN A 116 -8.83 -23.20 12.39
C GLN A 116 -7.78 -22.90 13.47
N GLU A 117 -7.20 -21.70 13.45
CA GLU A 117 -6.26 -21.26 14.48
C GLU A 117 -6.90 -21.23 15.88
N ILE A 118 -8.14 -20.70 15.98
CA ILE A 118 -8.90 -20.69 17.24
C ILE A 118 -9.21 -22.12 17.70
N LYS A 119 -9.70 -22.97 16.79
CA LYS A 119 -9.94 -24.39 17.03
C LYS A 119 -8.72 -25.07 17.62
N ASP A 120 -7.56 -24.89 16.98
CA ASP A 120 -6.32 -25.50 17.41
C ASP A 120 -5.90 -25.02 18.81
N ALA A 121 -6.08 -23.74 19.11
CA ALA A 121 -5.82 -23.20 20.43
C ALA A 121 -6.77 -23.76 21.49
N LEU A 122 -8.07 -23.87 21.17
CA LEU A 122 -9.07 -24.44 22.06
C LEU A 122 -8.85 -25.93 22.35
N LEU A 123 -8.47 -26.71 21.32
CA LEU A 123 -8.18 -28.14 21.48
C LEU A 123 -6.93 -28.38 22.35
N ARG A 124 -5.93 -27.48 22.26
CA ARG A 124 -4.70 -27.55 23.08
C ARG A 124 -4.83 -26.93 24.47
N SER A 125 -5.89 -26.15 24.72
CA SER A 125 -6.07 -25.44 25.99
C SER A 125 -6.18 -26.40 27.18
N LYS A 126 -5.44 -26.11 28.22
CA LYS A 126 -5.49 -26.81 29.50
C LYS A 126 -6.61 -26.31 30.41
N VAL A 127 -7.10 -25.09 30.16
CA VAL A 127 -8.20 -24.50 30.89
C VAL A 127 -9.53 -24.99 30.30
N SER A 128 -10.53 -25.23 31.15
CA SER A 128 -11.88 -25.59 30.69
C SER A 128 -12.49 -24.48 29.83
N THR A 129 -12.79 -24.79 28.58
CA THR A 129 -13.39 -23.84 27.63
C THR A 129 -14.87 -24.16 27.41
N ILE A 130 -15.73 -23.16 27.48
CA ILE A 130 -17.17 -23.27 27.31
C ILE A 130 -17.62 -22.34 26.19
N ALA A 131 -18.29 -22.87 25.19
CA ALA A 131 -19.03 -22.05 24.23
C ALA A 131 -20.40 -21.72 24.82
N TYR A 132 -20.72 -20.47 25.00
CA TYR A 132 -22.06 -19.98 25.29
C TYR A 132 -22.63 -19.31 24.05
N VAL A 133 -23.48 -20.04 23.31
CA VAL A 133 -24.08 -19.55 22.07
C VAL A 133 -25.24 -18.66 22.40
N LYS A 134 -25.05 -17.34 22.18
CA LYS A 134 -26.04 -16.29 22.39
C LYS A 134 -26.55 -15.77 21.02
N GLY A 135 -27.65 -16.37 20.56
CA GLY A 135 -28.17 -16.11 19.24
C GLY A 135 -27.64 -17.06 18.19
N ARG A 136 -26.42 -16.82 17.65
CA ARG A 136 -25.92 -17.59 16.51
C ARG A 136 -24.46 -18.03 16.65
N ALA A 137 -24.20 -19.26 16.24
CA ALA A 137 -22.86 -19.77 16.00
C ALA A 137 -22.82 -20.43 14.61
N LEU A 138 -22.78 -19.62 13.54
CA LEU A 138 -22.84 -20.13 12.17
C LEU A 138 -21.45 -20.19 11.52
N SER A 139 -21.30 -21.10 10.54
CA SER A 139 -20.09 -21.21 9.74
C SER A 139 -18.84 -21.41 10.63
N ALA A 140 -17.82 -20.56 10.48
CA ALA A 140 -16.58 -20.58 11.28
C ALA A 140 -16.84 -20.55 12.80
N ALA A 141 -17.93 -19.91 13.26
CA ALA A 141 -18.31 -19.86 14.68
C ALA A 141 -18.79 -21.21 15.20
N ALA A 142 -19.43 -22.03 14.37
CA ALA A 142 -19.80 -23.38 14.72
C ALA A 142 -18.58 -24.26 15.01
N LEU A 143 -17.51 -24.15 14.20
CA LEU A 143 -16.23 -24.86 14.45
C LEU A 143 -15.62 -24.47 15.79
N ILE A 144 -15.63 -23.18 16.13
CA ILE A 144 -15.15 -22.67 17.43
C ILE A 144 -15.98 -23.28 18.57
N ALA A 145 -17.31 -23.25 18.46
CA ALA A 145 -18.18 -23.80 19.46
C ALA A 145 -17.96 -25.31 19.69
N ILE A 146 -17.86 -26.08 18.59
CA ILE A 146 -17.61 -27.55 18.63
C ILE A 146 -16.26 -27.87 19.29
N SER A 147 -15.28 -27.00 19.15
CA SER A 147 -13.92 -27.19 19.67
C SER A 147 -13.81 -26.91 21.17
N CYS A 148 -14.81 -26.28 21.80
CA CYS A 148 -14.87 -26.08 23.23
C CYS A 148 -15.16 -27.38 23.98
N HIS A 149 -14.74 -27.44 25.26
CA HIS A 149 -15.00 -28.60 26.11
C HIS A 149 -16.49 -28.81 26.35
N ARG A 150 -17.26 -27.73 26.55
CA ARG A 150 -18.72 -27.74 26.69
C ARG A 150 -19.39 -26.73 25.80
N ILE A 151 -20.62 -27.01 25.41
CA ILE A 151 -21.47 -26.11 24.63
C ILE A 151 -22.73 -25.84 25.41
N PHE A 152 -22.96 -24.59 25.76
CA PHE A 152 -24.20 -24.09 26.32
C PHE A 152 -24.87 -23.19 25.31
N MET A 153 -26.16 -23.29 25.18
CA MET A 153 -26.94 -22.51 24.22
C MET A 153 -28.04 -21.72 24.91
N GLU A 154 -28.26 -20.50 24.45
CA GLU A 154 -29.41 -19.70 24.86
C GLU A 154 -30.70 -20.26 24.21
N PRO A 155 -31.88 -20.21 24.87
CA PRO A 155 -33.12 -20.57 24.23
C PRO A 155 -33.33 -19.78 22.92
N GLY A 156 -33.64 -20.49 21.82
CA GLY A 156 -33.82 -19.88 20.50
C GLY A 156 -32.53 -19.60 19.74
N SER A 157 -31.36 -19.94 20.27
CA SER A 157 -30.12 -19.85 19.55
C SER A 157 -29.93 -21.01 18.55
N GLU A 158 -29.01 -20.80 17.60
CA GLU A 158 -28.75 -21.75 16.53
C GLU A 158 -27.26 -21.93 16.27
N MET A 159 -26.85 -23.12 15.79
CA MET A 159 -25.47 -23.39 15.37
C MET A 159 -25.42 -24.33 14.17
N GLY A 160 -24.43 -24.14 13.29
CA GLY A 160 -24.24 -24.97 12.09
C GLY A 160 -24.00 -24.16 10.82
N ALA A 161 -24.65 -24.55 9.71
CA ALA A 161 -24.57 -23.90 8.39
C ALA A 161 -23.14 -23.48 7.98
N ALA A 162 -22.23 -24.43 7.89
CA ALA A 162 -20.80 -24.17 7.81
C ALA A 162 -20.16 -24.51 6.47
N THR A 163 -20.91 -24.56 5.39
CA THR A 163 -20.34 -24.77 4.04
C THR A 163 -19.40 -23.62 3.69
N PRO A 164 -18.13 -23.90 3.37
CA PRO A 164 -17.19 -22.84 2.98
C PRO A 164 -17.60 -22.22 1.64
N ILE A 165 -17.48 -20.90 1.56
CA ILE A 165 -17.76 -20.11 0.37
C ILE A 165 -16.53 -19.37 -0.08
N MET A 166 -16.42 -19.11 -1.38
CA MET A 166 -15.38 -18.26 -1.96
C MET A 166 -16.00 -16.96 -2.48
N LEU A 167 -15.39 -15.85 -2.11
CA LEU A 167 -15.72 -14.53 -2.65
C LEU A 167 -14.95 -14.33 -3.96
N MET A 168 -15.64 -14.46 -5.09
CA MET A 168 -15.09 -14.15 -6.42
C MET A 168 -15.58 -12.78 -6.85
N GLY A 169 -14.84 -12.11 -7.74
CA GLY A 169 -15.24 -10.78 -8.25
C GLY A 169 -16.63 -10.73 -8.90
N THR A 170 -17.22 -11.88 -9.21
CA THR A 170 -18.56 -12.07 -9.80
C THR A 170 -19.64 -12.45 -8.77
N GLY A 171 -19.30 -12.57 -7.48
CA GLY A 171 -20.24 -12.93 -6.42
C GLY A 171 -19.74 -14.03 -5.48
N VAL A 172 -20.66 -14.54 -4.64
CA VAL A 172 -20.40 -15.63 -3.69
C VAL A 172 -20.62 -16.97 -4.38
N GLN A 173 -19.62 -17.84 -4.37
CA GLN A 173 -19.72 -19.21 -4.88
C GLN A 173 -19.38 -20.22 -3.80
N ALA A 174 -19.96 -21.42 -3.87
CA ALA A 174 -19.53 -22.53 -3.03
C ALA A 174 -18.07 -22.87 -3.32
N ALA A 175 -17.29 -23.18 -2.29
CA ALA A 175 -15.91 -23.59 -2.46
C ALA A 175 -15.82 -24.91 -3.24
N GLU A 176 -14.68 -25.14 -3.91
CA GLU A 176 -14.42 -26.42 -4.57
C GLU A 176 -14.47 -27.59 -3.58
N GLU A 177 -14.85 -28.77 -4.06
CA GLU A 177 -15.03 -29.97 -3.24
C GLU A 177 -13.84 -30.30 -2.33
N LYS A 178 -12.62 -30.05 -2.79
CA LYS A 178 -11.41 -30.26 -1.97
C LYS A 178 -11.40 -29.41 -0.70
N PHE A 179 -11.88 -28.15 -0.77
CA PHE A 179 -11.96 -27.24 0.40
C PHE A 179 -13.11 -27.64 1.32
N VAL A 180 -14.26 -28.02 0.74
CA VAL A 180 -15.41 -28.53 1.51
C VAL A 180 -14.99 -29.79 2.26
N SER A 181 -14.32 -30.74 1.60
CA SER A 181 -13.84 -31.98 2.19
C SER A 181 -12.82 -31.74 3.32
N ALA A 182 -11.86 -30.82 3.10
CA ALA A 182 -10.90 -30.47 4.14
C ALA A 182 -11.58 -29.83 5.36
N PHE A 183 -12.50 -28.91 5.13
CA PHE A 183 -13.21 -28.24 6.23
C PHE A 183 -14.17 -29.16 6.97
N ARG A 184 -14.81 -30.10 6.26
CA ARG A 184 -15.60 -31.18 6.85
C ARG A 184 -14.75 -32.06 7.79
N ALA A 185 -13.52 -32.41 7.37
CA ALA A 185 -12.60 -33.16 8.21
C ALA A 185 -12.23 -32.43 9.50
N GLU A 186 -12.09 -31.08 9.45
CA GLU A 186 -11.85 -30.23 10.64
C GLU A 186 -13.01 -30.29 11.64
N PHE A 187 -14.27 -30.22 11.15
CA PHE A 187 -15.46 -30.34 11.97
C PHE A 187 -15.56 -31.71 12.61
N ARG A 188 -15.33 -32.77 11.81
CA ARG A 188 -15.28 -34.15 12.28
C ARG A 188 -14.25 -34.36 13.38
N ALA A 189 -13.00 -33.95 13.15
CA ALA A 189 -11.89 -34.10 14.09
C ALA A 189 -12.17 -33.35 15.40
N SER A 190 -12.75 -32.16 15.32
CA SER A 190 -13.13 -31.36 16.51
C SER A 190 -14.25 -32.04 17.32
N ALA A 191 -15.25 -32.59 16.65
CA ALA A 191 -16.33 -33.32 17.30
C ALA A 191 -15.79 -34.60 17.97
N GLU A 192 -14.95 -35.38 17.29
CA GLU A 192 -14.31 -36.58 17.84
C GLU A 192 -13.44 -36.25 19.08
N ALA A 193 -12.61 -35.20 19.00
CA ALA A 193 -11.77 -34.75 20.10
C ALA A 193 -12.60 -34.36 21.35
N ARG A 194 -13.83 -33.88 21.15
CA ARG A 194 -14.76 -33.47 22.23
C ARG A 194 -15.85 -34.51 22.52
N LYS A 195 -15.73 -35.72 21.94
CA LYS A 195 -16.66 -36.84 22.12
C LYS A 195 -18.11 -36.51 21.74
N ARG A 196 -18.29 -35.71 20.68
CA ARG A 196 -19.58 -35.41 20.09
C ARG A 196 -19.81 -36.25 18.82
N PRO A 197 -21.07 -36.48 18.39
CA PRO A 197 -21.39 -37.25 17.19
C PRO A 197 -20.73 -36.62 15.93
N PRO A 198 -19.75 -37.27 15.26
CA PRO A 198 -19.05 -36.65 14.12
C PRO A 198 -19.95 -36.43 12.91
N ALA A 199 -20.95 -37.32 12.69
CA ALA A 199 -21.88 -37.21 11.56
C ALA A 199 -22.68 -35.90 11.58
N ILE A 200 -23.04 -35.40 12.75
CA ILE A 200 -23.75 -34.12 12.91
C ILE A 200 -22.83 -32.96 12.51
N ALA A 201 -21.54 -33.01 12.90
CA ALA A 201 -20.56 -32.00 12.52
C ALA A 201 -20.34 -31.97 11.00
N GLU A 202 -20.21 -33.12 10.36
CA GLU A 202 -20.06 -33.27 8.91
C GLU A 202 -21.28 -32.71 8.15
N ALA A 203 -22.50 -32.98 8.65
CA ALA A 203 -23.74 -32.48 8.07
C ALA A 203 -23.88 -30.96 8.12
N MET A 204 -23.19 -30.27 9.05
CA MET A 204 -23.14 -28.82 9.09
C MET A 204 -22.32 -28.21 7.94
N VAL A 205 -21.40 -28.98 7.34
CA VAL A 205 -20.45 -28.52 6.31
C VAL A 205 -20.86 -28.97 4.93
N ASP A 206 -21.21 -30.25 4.78
CA ASP A 206 -21.41 -30.91 3.49
C ASP A 206 -22.86 -31.35 3.31
N LYS A 207 -23.51 -30.82 2.29
CA LYS A 207 -24.88 -31.25 1.88
C LYS A 207 -24.98 -32.69 1.38
N ASN A 208 -23.83 -33.31 1.00
CA ASN A 208 -23.80 -34.67 0.49
C ASN A 208 -23.61 -35.71 1.61
N HIS A 209 -23.73 -35.30 2.88
CA HIS A 209 -23.68 -36.21 4.02
C HIS A 209 -24.80 -37.27 3.95
N ASP A 210 -24.62 -38.37 4.68
CA ASP A 210 -25.69 -39.38 4.80
C ASP A 210 -26.87 -38.80 5.60
N THR A 211 -28.07 -39.28 5.25
CA THR A 211 -29.28 -38.86 5.95
C THR A 211 -29.17 -39.25 7.45
N ILE A 212 -29.37 -38.24 8.32
CA ILE A 212 -29.46 -38.45 9.77
C ILE A 212 -30.95 -38.44 10.14
N GLU A 213 -31.46 -39.60 10.57
CA GLU A 213 -32.88 -39.80 10.83
C GLU A 213 -33.42 -38.81 11.86
N GLY A 214 -34.47 -38.12 11.50
CA GLY A 214 -35.13 -37.12 12.37
C GLY A 214 -34.36 -35.79 12.48
N LEU A 215 -33.26 -35.58 11.75
CA LEU A 215 -32.41 -34.39 11.87
C LEU A 215 -32.10 -33.70 10.54
N SER A 216 -31.56 -34.42 9.54
CA SER A 216 -31.20 -33.83 8.25
C SER A 216 -31.29 -34.85 7.13
N LYS A 217 -31.64 -34.39 5.94
CA LYS A 217 -31.69 -35.21 4.72
C LYS A 217 -30.52 -34.90 3.83
N LYS A 218 -30.12 -35.87 3.01
CA LYS A 218 -29.13 -35.68 1.97
C LYS A 218 -29.57 -34.55 1.03
N GLY A 219 -28.68 -33.60 0.79
CA GLY A 219 -28.93 -32.40 -0.01
C GLY A 219 -29.18 -31.11 0.82
N GLU A 220 -29.34 -31.23 2.13
CA GLU A 220 -29.57 -30.12 3.06
C GLU A 220 -28.33 -29.87 3.92
N ILE A 221 -28.08 -28.62 4.26
CA ILE A 221 -27.03 -28.23 5.25
C ILE A 221 -27.68 -28.13 6.61
N LEU A 222 -27.06 -28.79 7.60
CA LEU A 222 -27.60 -28.87 8.94
C LEU A 222 -27.36 -27.57 9.72
N THR A 223 -28.43 -27.08 10.35
CA THR A 223 -28.41 -26.06 11.39
C THR A 223 -29.20 -26.59 12.59
N LEU A 224 -28.60 -26.59 13.76
CA LEU A 224 -29.25 -27.05 15.00
C LEU A 224 -29.81 -25.84 15.77
N THR A 225 -31.06 -25.91 16.14
CA THR A 225 -31.59 -25.04 17.19
C THR A 225 -31.17 -25.56 18.58
N SER A 226 -31.21 -24.71 19.59
CA SER A 226 -30.84 -25.08 20.97
C SER A 226 -31.51 -26.35 21.48
N GLU A 227 -32.83 -26.49 21.22
CA GLU A 227 -33.61 -27.66 21.60
C GLU A 227 -33.16 -28.96 20.90
N VAL A 228 -32.95 -28.85 19.58
CA VAL A 228 -32.47 -29.98 18.76
C VAL A 228 -31.03 -30.37 19.13
N ALA A 229 -30.17 -29.39 19.38
CA ALA A 229 -28.81 -29.61 19.81
C ALA A 229 -28.73 -30.36 21.15
N LEU A 230 -29.59 -29.99 22.11
CA LEU A 230 -29.69 -30.65 23.39
C LEU A 230 -30.20 -32.11 23.24
N LYS A 231 -31.26 -32.30 22.45
CA LYS A 231 -31.88 -33.63 22.20
C LYS A 231 -30.87 -34.63 21.60
N HIS A 232 -29.99 -34.15 20.73
CA HIS A 232 -28.98 -34.98 20.05
C HIS A 232 -27.60 -34.99 20.72
N GLY A 233 -27.49 -34.49 21.96
CA GLY A 233 -26.26 -34.49 22.74
C GLY A 233 -25.14 -33.62 22.17
N TYR A 234 -25.50 -32.64 21.33
CA TYR A 234 -24.56 -31.68 20.75
C TYR A 234 -24.34 -30.46 21.62
N CYS A 235 -25.36 -30.03 22.33
CA CYS A 235 -25.33 -29.02 23.38
C CYS A 235 -25.43 -29.73 24.75
N ASP A 236 -24.66 -29.30 25.74
CA ASP A 236 -24.67 -29.88 27.07
C ASP A 236 -25.89 -29.36 27.87
N HIS A 237 -26.18 -28.06 27.75
CA HIS A 237 -27.33 -27.45 28.45
C HIS A 237 -27.88 -26.25 27.67
N VAL A 238 -29.20 -26.06 27.76
CA VAL A 238 -29.84 -24.82 27.32
C VAL A 238 -30.07 -23.94 28.53
N VAL A 239 -29.49 -22.74 28.52
CA VAL A 239 -29.46 -21.81 29.67
C VAL A 239 -29.70 -20.37 29.23
N ALA A 240 -30.47 -19.62 29.97
CA ALA A 240 -30.87 -18.25 29.63
C ALA A 240 -29.74 -17.20 29.91
N SER A 241 -28.71 -17.56 30.66
CA SER A 241 -27.65 -16.62 31.02
C SER A 241 -26.33 -17.32 31.38
N ILE A 242 -25.21 -16.58 31.28
CA ILE A 242 -23.90 -17.04 31.75
C ILE A 242 -23.94 -17.36 33.25
N THR A 243 -24.68 -16.60 34.05
CA THR A 243 -24.84 -16.87 35.47
C THR A 243 -25.46 -18.26 35.73
N SER A 244 -26.45 -18.64 34.92
CA SER A 244 -27.03 -19.98 34.99
C SER A 244 -26.04 -21.06 34.54
N ALA A 245 -25.23 -20.79 33.53
CA ALA A 245 -24.14 -21.67 33.11
C ALA A 245 -23.09 -21.88 34.21
N LEU A 246 -22.70 -20.82 34.91
CA LEU A 246 -21.75 -20.88 36.02
C LEU A 246 -22.27 -21.71 37.20
N ARG A 247 -23.59 -21.65 37.49
CA ARG A 247 -24.22 -22.48 38.51
C ARG A 247 -24.10 -23.97 38.17
N ILE A 248 -24.34 -24.35 36.93
CA ILE A 248 -24.23 -25.74 36.47
C ILE A 248 -22.78 -26.23 36.57
N LEU A 249 -21.83 -25.30 36.37
CA LEU A 249 -20.39 -25.61 36.46
C LEU A 249 -19.85 -25.58 37.91
N ASN A 250 -20.67 -25.30 38.92
CA ASN A 250 -20.28 -25.08 40.32
C ASN A 250 -19.24 -23.93 40.46
N LEU A 251 -19.37 -22.89 39.61
CA LEU A 251 -18.51 -21.70 39.55
C LEU A 251 -19.28 -20.41 39.88
N GLU A 252 -20.41 -20.51 40.60
CA GLU A 252 -21.27 -19.35 40.90
C GLU A 252 -20.58 -18.31 41.80
N ASN A 253 -19.60 -18.71 42.58
CA ASN A 253 -18.78 -17.83 43.43
C ASN A 253 -17.48 -17.37 42.77
N ALA A 254 -17.21 -17.77 41.53
CA ALA A 254 -16.03 -17.33 40.80
C ALA A 254 -16.12 -15.87 40.42
N LYS A 255 -14.98 -15.16 40.44
CA LYS A 255 -14.91 -13.81 39.92
C LYS A 255 -15.07 -13.85 38.41
N ILE A 256 -16.12 -13.20 37.88
CA ILE A 256 -16.31 -13.05 36.44
C ILE A 256 -15.47 -11.86 35.96
N GLU A 257 -14.57 -12.11 35.06
CA GLU A 257 -13.84 -11.07 34.34
C GLU A 257 -14.28 -11.07 32.86
N ARG A 258 -15.09 -10.07 32.49
CA ARG A 258 -15.46 -9.84 31.09
C ARG A 258 -14.29 -9.19 30.39
N ILE A 259 -13.82 -9.84 29.34
CA ILE A 259 -12.67 -9.38 28.58
C ILE A 259 -13.18 -8.90 27.22
N GLU A 260 -13.24 -7.59 27.10
CA GLU A 260 -13.53 -6.92 25.84
C GLU A 260 -12.23 -6.52 25.17
N PRO A 261 -12.18 -6.49 23.82
CA PRO A 261 -11.04 -5.92 23.13
C PRO A 261 -10.81 -4.46 23.56
N THR A 262 -9.58 -4.13 23.92
CA THR A 262 -9.20 -2.75 24.24
C THR A 262 -9.40 -1.84 23.02
N SER A 263 -9.50 -0.52 23.24
CA SER A 263 -9.58 0.43 22.13
C SER A 263 -8.43 0.28 21.14
N ALA A 264 -7.22 -0.03 21.62
CA ALA A 264 -6.06 -0.28 20.79
C ALA A 264 -6.23 -1.54 19.91
N GLU A 265 -6.82 -2.61 20.46
CA GLU A 265 -7.12 -3.84 19.72
C GLU A 265 -8.23 -3.63 18.69
N TRP A 266 -9.24 -2.83 19.02
CA TRP A 266 -10.26 -2.42 18.06
C TRP A 266 -9.66 -1.66 16.88
N ILE A 267 -8.77 -0.70 17.18
CA ILE A 267 -8.04 0.05 16.14
C ILE A 267 -7.16 -0.91 15.32
N ALA A 268 -6.38 -1.78 15.98
CA ALA A 268 -5.54 -2.75 15.27
C ALA A 268 -6.36 -3.67 14.38
N ARG A 269 -7.48 -4.20 14.87
CA ARG A 269 -8.41 -5.04 14.11
C ARG A 269 -8.98 -4.31 12.88
N TYR A 270 -9.29 -3.01 13.03
CA TYR A 270 -9.74 -2.18 11.92
C TYR A 270 -8.61 -1.96 10.89
N LEU A 271 -7.42 -1.62 11.36
CA LEU A 271 -6.25 -1.37 10.51
C LEU A 271 -5.77 -2.64 9.77
N THR A 272 -5.94 -3.80 10.36
CA THR A 272 -5.57 -5.09 9.75
C THR A 272 -6.65 -5.69 8.86
N ASN A 273 -7.81 -5.04 8.73
CA ASN A 273 -8.79 -5.41 7.72
C ASN A 273 -8.13 -5.38 6.33
N PRO A 274 -8.20 -6.45 5.51
CA PRO A 274 -7.46 -6.53 4.26
C PRO A 274 -7.67 -5.34 3.31
N GLN A 275 -8.90 -4.84 3.22
CA GLN A 275 -9.22 -3.70 2.35
C GLN A 275 -8.58 -2.40 2.84
N ILE A 276 -8.69 -2.13 4.15
CA ILE A 276 -8.12 -0.93 4.78
C ILE A 276 -6.59 -0.99 4.73
N SER A 277 -6.01 -2.15 5.02
CA SER A 277 -4.57 -2.39 4.94
C SER A 277 -4.01 -2.08 3.55
N VAL A 278 -4.66 -2.58 2.50
CA VAL A 278 -4.25 -2.31 1.12
C VAL A 278 -4.34 -0.82 0.78
N ILE A 279 -5.41 -0.14 1.21
CA ILE A 279 -5.56 1.30 1.00
C ILE A 279 -4.47 2.09 1.75
N LEU A 280 -4.25 1.80 3.03
CA LEU A 280 -3.22 2.45 3.85
C LEU A 280 -1.83 2.28 3.23
N PHE A 281 -1.50 1.05 2.82
CA PHE A 281 -0.21 0.79 2.16
C PHE A 281 -0.09 1.55 0.85
N THR A 282 -1.10 1.47 -0.03
CA THR A 282 -1.06 2.08 -1.36
C THR A 282 -0.99 3.61 -1.26
N VAL A 283 -1.86 4.22 -0.45
CA VAL A 283 -1.86 5.68 -0.24
C VAL A 283 -0.55 6.12 0.42
N GLY A 284 -0.11 5.41 1.46
CA GLY A 284 1.14 5.71 2.15
C GLY A 284 2.36 5.66 1.22
N PHE A 285 2.46 4.59 0.43
CA PHE A 285 3.53 4.42 -0.56
C PHE A 285 3.51 5.55 -1.61
N TRP A 286 2.36 5.84 -2.23
CA TRP A 286 2.25 6.89 -3.23
C TRP A 286 2.46 8.29 -2.68
N CYS A 287 2.02 8.57 -1.45
CA CYS A 287 2.33 9.83 -0.77
C CYS A 287 3.85 10.03 -0.61
N LEU A 288 4.60 8.98 -0.23
CA LEU A 288 6.06 9.07 -0.16
C LEU A 288 6.69 9.24 -1.54
N VAL A 289 6.20 8.51 -2.56
CA VAL A 289 6.68 8.65 -3.94
C VAL A 289 6.43 10.08 -4.45
N LEU A 290 5.24 10.63 -4.26
CA LEU A 290 4.92 11.98 -4.70
C LEU A 290 5.69 13.06 -3.94
N GLU A 291 5.89 12.88 -2.63
CA GLU A 291 6.72 13.77 -1.80
C GLU A 291 8.14 13.90 -2.32
N PHE A 292 8.64 12.82 -2.88
CA PHE A 292 9.98 12.79 -3.43
C PHE A 292 10.14 13.79 -4.59
N PHE A 293 9.06 14.04 -5.35
CA PHE A 293 9.02 15.00 -6.43
C PHE A 293 8.76 16.44 -5.95
N VAL A 294 8.45 16.67 -4.69
CA VAL A 294 8.23 18.01 -4.12
C VAL A 294 9.47 18.47 -3.36
N ALA A 295 9.90 19.72 -3.55
CA ALA A 295 11.07 20.22 -2.84
C ALA A 295 10.76 20.48 -1.35
N GLY A 296 11.32 19.66 -0.49
CA GLY A 296 11.15 19.72 0.96
C GLY A 296 10.20 18.63 1.48
N PHE A 297 10.34 18.21 2.75
CA PHE A 297 9.46 17.25 3.38
C PHE A 297 8.18 17.96 3.84
N GLY A 298 7.08 17.72 3.14
CA GLY A 298 5.80 18.42 3.32
C GLY A 298 4.68 17.54 3.86
N ILE A 299 3.46 17.97 3.63
CA ILE A 299 2.24 17.28 4.12
C ILE A 299 2.11 15.86 3.56
N LEU A 300 2.45 15.66 2.27
CA LEU A 300 2.38 14.34 1.64
C LEU A 300 3.35 13.35 2.29
N GLY A 301 4.59 13.78 2.59
CA GLY A 301 5.56 12.95 3.27
C GLY A 301 5.07 12.50 4.65
N TRP A 302 4.56 13.42 5.45
CA TRP A 302 3.97 13.09 6.75
C TRP A 302 2.75 12.17 6.62
N ALA A 303 1.85 12.43 5.66
CA ALA A 303 0.71 11.56 5.41
C ALA A 303 1.16 10.14 5.01
N GLY A 304 2.17 10.03 4.16
CA GLY A 304 2.76 8.76 3.77
C GLY A 304 3.32 7.97 4.96
N VAL A 305 4.10 8.65 5.81
CA VAL A 305 4.65 8.05 7.04
C VAL A 305 3.56 7.58 7.97
N VAL A 306 2.54 8.41 8.21
CA VAL A 306 1.43 8.06 9.10
C VAL A 306 0.66 6.85 8.56
N CYS A 307 0.34 6.82 7.27
CA CYS A 307 -0.35 5.69 6.65
C CYS A 307 0.45 4.38 6.78
N LEU A 308 1.76 4.41 6.49
CA LEU A 308 2.61 3.22 6.62
C LEU A 308 2.85 2.84 8.08
N ALA A 309 2.97 3.80 8.98
CA ALA A 309 3.06 3.54 10.42
C ALA A 309 1.78 2.87 10.96
N LEU A 310 0.60 3.30 10.51
CA LEU A 310 -0.67 2.67 10.85
C LEU A 310 -0.78 1.27 10.22
N PHE A 311 -0.32 1.09 8.98
CA PHE A 311 -0.28 -0.22 8.33
C PHE A 311 0.61 -1.21 9.08
N PHE A 312 1.90 -0.92 9.21
CA PHE A 312 2.83 -1.83 9.90
C PHE A 312 2.55 -1.92 11.40
N GLY A 313 2.24 -0.79 12.05
CA GLY A 313 1.92 -0.72 13.47
C GLY A 313 0.67 -1.55 13.83
N GLY A 314 -0.38 -1.47 13.02
CA GLY A 314 -1.58 -2.29 13.19
C GLY A 314 -1.27 -3.79 13.11
N HIS A 315 -0.50 -4.23 12.12
CA HIS A 315 -0.12 -5.63 11.95
C HIS A 315 0.86 -6.13 13.03
N LEU A 316 1.82 -5.29 13.44
CA LEU A 316 2.72 -5.60 14.56
C LEU A 316 1.96 -5.74 15.87
N PHE A 317 1.04 -4.81 16.16
CA PHE A 317 0.24 -4.84 17.39
C PHE A 317 -0.70 -6.04 17.42
N ALA A 318 -1.27 -6.42 16.27
CA ALA A 318 -2.09 -7.61 16.13
C ALA A 318 -1.27 -8.92 16.11
N TYR A 319 0.06 -8.87 16.22
CA TYR A 319 0.97 -10.01 16.07
C TYR A 319 0.81 -10.78 14.73
N MET A 320 0.31 -10.10 13.71
CA MET A 320 0.14 -10.69 12.37
C MET A 320 1.43 -10.62 11.53
N ALA A 321 2.29 -9.66 11.83
CA ALA A 321 3.61 -9.52 11.22
C ALA A 321 4.66 -9.29 12.29
N GLY A 322 5.88 -9.74 12.05
CA GLY A 322 7.03 -9.43 12.89
C GLY A 322 7.75 -8.15 12.43
N LEU A 323 8.74 -7.72 13.20
CA LEU A 323 9.60 -6.58 12.83
C LEU A 323 10.38 -6.83 11.54
N GLU A 324 10.62 -8.09 11.18
CA GLU A 324 11.31 -8.49 9.96
C GLU A 324 10.60 -8.01 8.69
N ALA A 325 9.27 -8.01 8.68
CA ALA A 325 8.50 -7.49 7.55
C ALA A 325 8.72 -5.99 7.35
N LEU A 326 8.73 -5.22 8.45
CA LEU A 326 9.01 -3.78 8.40
C LEU A 326 10.46 -3.49 7.99
N ILE A 327 11.42 -4.24 8.55
CA ILE A 327 12.85 -4.10 8.19
C ILE A 327 13.03 -4.37 6.69
N LEU A 328 12.41 -5.43 6.20
CA LEU A 328 12.50 -5.80 4.78
C LEU A 328 11.88 -4.73 3.87
N PHE A 329 10.77 -4.13 4.28
CA PHE A 329 10.17 -2.99 3.59
C PHE A 329 11.12 -1.79 3.54
N VAL A 330 11.70 -1.42 4.68
CA VAL A 330 12.65 -0.28 4.77
C VAL A 330 13.89 -0.53 3.91
N VAL A 331 14.44 -1.74 3.94
CA VAL A 331 15.58 -2.14 3.09
C VAL A 331 15.19 -2.06 1.61
N GLY A 332 14.01 -2.59 1.25
CA GLY A 332 13.49 -2.53 -0.11
C GLY A 332 13.33 -1.09 -0.61
N MET A 333 12.77 -0.21 0.22
CA MET A 333 12.65 1.22 -0.10
C MET A 333 14.01 1.90 -0.23
N ALA A 334 14.97 1.58 0.63
CA ALA A 334 16.34 2.11 0.54
C ALA A 334 17.01 1.68 -0.78
N LEU A 335 16.86 0.42 -1.19
CA LEU A 335 17.38 -0.07 -2.46
C LEU A 335 16.74 0.64 -3.67
N LEU A 336 15.44 0.88 -3.64
CA LEU A 336 14.74 1.65 -4.68
C LEU A 336 15.21 3.10 -4.74
N LEU A 337 15.50 3.73 -3.60
CA LEU A 337 16.06 5.07 -3.55
C LEU A 337 17.49 5.11 -4.10
N VAL A 338 18.32 4.13 -3.77
CA VAL A 338 19.69 4.00 -4.32
C VAL A 338 19.63 3.86 -5.83
N GLU A 339 18.75 3.02 -6.36
CA GLU A 339 18.54 2.86 -7.80
C GLU A 339 18.12 4.16 -8.47
N ALA A 340 17.14 4.87 -7.89
CA ALA A 340 16.59 6.08 -8.48
C ALA A 340 17.58 7.26 -8.50
N PHE A 341 18.56 7.31 -7.57
CA PHE A 341 19.40 8.48 -7.37
C PHE A 341 20.89 8.28 -7.59
N ILE A 342 21.38 7.07 -7.39
CA ILE A 342 22.83 6.79 -7.40
C ILE A 342 23.22 6.01 -8.66
N ILE A 343 22.36 5.10 -9.12
CA ILE A 343 22.67 4.21 -10.23
C ILE A 343 21.91 4.68 -11.48
N PRO A 344 22.58 5.13 -12.55
CA PRO A 344 21.89 5.51 -13.77
C PRO A 344 21.35 4.27 -14.51
N GLY A 345 20.03 4.19 -14.65
CA GLY A 345 19.32 3.07 -15.29
C GLY A 345 18.64 2.15 -14.27
N PHE A 346 17.88 1.15 -14.76
CA PHE A 346 17.20 0.18 -13.90
C PHE A 346 18.00 -1.12 -13.82
N GLY A 347 18.59 -1.40 -12.66
CA GLY A 347 19.53 -2.51 -12.46
C GLY A 347 19.15 -3.48 -11.34
N ILE A 348 20.15 -4.17 -10.82
CA ILE A 348 19.99 -5.23 -9.80
C ILE A 348 19.40 -4.68 -8.50
N THR A 349 19.78 -3.47 -8.10
CA THR A 349 19.31 -2.83 -6.87
C THR A 349 17.83 -2.49 -6.94
N GLY A 350 17.33 -2.03 -8.10
CA GLY A 350 15.93 -1.77 -8.32
C GLY A 350 15.08 -3.05 -8.27
N VAL A 351 15.53 -4.10 -8.97
CA VAL A 351 14.87 -5.41 -8.94
C VAL A 351 14.84 -5.98 -7.52
N SER A 352 15.98 -5.94 -6.80
CA SER A 352 16.07 -6.43 -5.42
C SER A 352 15.18 -5.63 -4.47
N GLY A 353 15.08 -4.32 -4.67
CA GLY A 353 14.19 -3.45 -3.91
C GLY A 353 12.71 -3.81 -4.09
N ILE A 354 12.26 -4.04 -5.34
CA ILE A 354 10.90 -4.49 -5.63
C ILE A 354 10.62 -5.84 -4.97
N ILE A 355 11.54 -6.80 -5.12
CA ILE A 355 11.40 -8.13 -4.51
C ILE A 355 11.28 -8.01 -2.99
N ALA A 356 12.12 -7.21 -2.34
CA ALA A 356 12.08 -7.01 -0.90
C ALA A 356 10.74 -6.40 -0.43
N VAL A 357 10.22 -5.38 -1.14
CA VAL A 357 8.90 -4.80 -0.84
C VAL A 357 7.78 -5.82 -1.03
N CYS A 358 7.77 -6.57 -2.14
CA CYS A 358 6.77 -7.61 -2.39
C CYS A 358 6.82 -8.70 -1.30
N PHE A 359 8.02 -9.12 -0.90
CA PHE A 359 8.17 -10.14 0.13
C PHE A 359 7.75 -9.63 1.52
N SER A 360 8.00 -8.35 1.82
CA SER A 360 7.46 -7.70 3.02
C SER A 360 5.93 -7.77 3.06
N ILE A 361 5.25 -7.48 1.93
CA ILE A 361 3.79 -7.58 1.83
C ILE A 361 3.33 -9.03 2.08
N VAL A 362 4.02 -10.03 1.50
CA VAL A 362 3.70 -11.43 1.72
C VAL A 362 3.79 -11.79 3.21
N MET A 363 4.83 -11.31 3.90
CA MET A 363 4.99 -11.55 5.34
C MET A 363 3.89 -10.90 6.17
N VAL A 364 3.45 -9.69 5.80
CA VAL A 364 2.38 -8.98 6.51
C VAL A 364 1.03 -9.69 6.38
N PHE A 365 0.68 -10.18 5.20
CA PHE A 365 -0.62 -10.84 4.96
C PHE A 365 -0.63 -12.33 5.34
N GLY A 366 0.50 -12.91 5.72
CA GLY A 366 0.62 -14.22 6.36
C GLY A 366 0.28 -15.44 5.49
N GLY A 367 -0.14 -15.26 4.23
CA GLY A 367 -0.47 -16.34 3.32
C GLY A 367 -0.32 -15.93 1.87
N ILE A 368 0.09 -16.86 1.01
CA ILE A 368 0.39 -16.55 -0.40
C ILE A 368 -0.85 -16.06 -1.17
N TYR A 369 -2.02 -16.63 -0.92
CA TYR A 369 -3.26 -16.21 -1.58
C TYR A 369 -3.71 -14.82 -1.12
N SER A 370 -3.67 -14.56 0.18
CA SER A 370 -3.99 -13.24 0.77
C SER A 370 -3.01 -12.18 0.26
N ALA A 371 -1.73 -12.50 0.17
CA ALA A 371 -0.71 -11.61 -0.34
C ALA A 371 -0.89 -11.32 -1.85
N LEU A 372 -1.19 -12.34 -2.66
CA LEU A 372 -1.44 -12.14 -4.09
C LEU A 372 -2.66 -11.25 -4.35
N THR A 373 -3.75 -11.44 -3.60
CA THR A 373 -4.93 -10.56 -3.69
C THR A 373 -4.63 -9.13 -3.24
N ALA A 374 -3.83 -8.97 -2.18
CA ALA A 374 -3.38 -7.66 -1.73
C ALA A 374 -2.50 -6.97 -2.77
N ILE A 375 -1.50 -7.67 -3.34
CA ILE A 375 -0.61 -7.15 -4.38
C ILE A 375 -1.41 -6.76 -5.62
N ALA A 376 -2.35 -7.61 -6.08
CA ALA A 376 -3.22 -7.30 -7.22
C ALA A 376 -4.05 -6.03 -6.95
N SER A 377 -4.59 -5.87 -5.74
CA SER A 377 -5.34 -4.69 -5.34
C SER A 377 -4.45 -3.44 -5.26
N ILE A 378 -3.23 -3.56 -4.72
CA ILE A 378 -2.23 -2.48 -4.68
C ILE A 378 -1.89 -2.02 -6.10
N ILE A 379 -1.66 -2.95 -7.02
CA ILE A 379 -1.39 -2.63 -8.43
C ILE A 379 -2.59 -1.90 -9.04
N THR A 380 -3.82 -2.40 -8.82
CA THR A 380 -5.04 -1.78 -9.33
C THR A 380 -5.21 -0.35 -8.82
N TYR A 381 -5.07 -0.14 -7.51
CA TYR A 381 -5.15 1.20 -6.93
C TYR A 381 -4.01 2.11 -7.37
N SER A 382 -2.81 1.56 -7.57
CA SER A 382 -1.67 2.29 -8.11
C SER A 382 -1.92 2.78 -9.54
N VAL A 383 -2.53 1.97 -10.39
CA VAL A 383 -2.93 2.37 -11.75
C VAL A 383 -3.97 3.49 -11.69
N ILE A 384 -4.96 3.38 -10.80
CA ILE A 384 -5.98 4.43 -10.61
C ILE A 384 -5.33 5.73 -10.12
N ILE A 385 -4.46 5.67 -9.12
CA ILE A 385 -3.75 6.85 -8.59
C ILE A 385 -2.89 7.49 -9.67
N THR A 386 -2.13 6.69 -10.43
CA THR A 386 -1.31 7.19 -11.56
C THR A 386 -2.17 7.88 -12.60
N GLY A 387 -3.31 7.28 -12.97
CA GLY A 387 -4.27 7.88 -13.89
C GLY A 387 -4.84 9.22 -13.37
N LEU A 388 -5.19 9.28 -12.09
CA LEU A 388 -5.66 10.52 -11.45
C LEU A 388 -4.58 11.60 -11.41
N VAL A 389 -3.34 11.22 -11.06
CA VAL A 389 -2.19 12.13 -11.06
C VAL A 389 -1.90 12.64 -12.46
N TYR A 390 -1.95 11.77 -13.47
CA TYR A 390 -1.78 12.16 -14.86
C TYR A 390 -2.86 13.15 -15.34
N TRP A 391 -4.12 12.90 -14.99
CA TRP A 391 -5.24 13.72 -15.45
C TRP A 391 -5.42 15.03 -14.68
N TRP A 392 -5.18 15.03 -13.36
CA TRP A 392 -5.35 16.19 -12.49
C TRP A 392 -4.03 16.92 -12.17
N GLY A 393 -2.92 16.23 -12.24
CA GLY A 393 -1.60 16.77 -11.91
C GLY A 393 -1.27 18.07 -12.64
N PRO A 394 -1.48 18.17 -13.97
CA PRO A 394 -1.25 19.42 -14.69
C PRO A 394 -2.14 20.58 -14.22
N LYS A 395 -3.35 20.29 -13.70
CA LYS A 395 -4.28 21.30 -13.16
C LYS A 395 -3.88 21.79 -11.75
N LEU A 396 -3.17 20.98 -10.99
CA LEU A 396 -2.80 21.27 -9.60
C LEU A 396 -1.49 22.05 -9.44
N ARG A 397 -0.85 22.48 -10.56
CA ARG A 397 0.46 23.17 -10.57
C ARG A 397 1.58 22.45 -9.79
N VAL A 398 1.36 21.22 -9.34
CA VAL A 398 2.35 20.42 -8.62
C VAL A 398 3.53 20.10 -9.55
N PHE A 399 3.27 19.98 -10.85
CA PHE A 399 4.25 19.69 -11.89
C PHE A 399 4.85 20.93 -12.54
N ASP A 400 4.44 22.15 -12.19
CA ASP A 400 5.00 23.40 -12.75
C ASP A 400 6.52 23.52 -12.52
N ARG A 401 7.08 22.77 -11.54
CA ARG A 401 8.51 22.68 -11.29
C ARG A 401 9.27 21.66 -12.16
N PHE A 402 8.56 20.70 -12.77
CA PHE A 402 9.16 19.70 -13.67
C PHE A 402 9.08 20.08 -15.13
N VAL A 403 8.11 20.88 -15.49
CA VAL A 403 8.08 21.55 -16.78
C VAL A 403 9.04 22.72 -16.64
N LEU A 404 10.24 22.61 -17.23
CA LEU A 404 11.11 23.74 -17.48
C LEU A 404 10.32 24.74 -18.31
N LYS A 405 9.62 25.66 -17.62
CA LYS A 405 9.06 26.88 -18.18
C LYS A 405 10.18 27.92 -18.27
N GLU A 406 11.39 27.52 -18.62
CA GLU A 406 12.32 28.47 -19.19
C GLU A 406 11.87 28.69 -20.64
N GLU A 407 10.83 29.49 -20.81
CA GLU A 407 10.73 30.29 -22.01
C GLU A 407 12.03 31.09 -22.04
N MET A 408 12.87 30.79 -23.04
CA MET A 408 14.03 31.64 -23.36
C MET A 408 13.40 32.98 -23.86
N ALA A 409 12.96 33.80 -22.90
CA ALA A 409 12.37 35.07 -23.22
C ALA A 409 13.48 35.96 -23.77
N PRO A 410 13.27 36.59 -24.94
CA PRO A 410 14.24 37.51 -25.54
C PRO A 410 14.71 38.63 -24.57
N GLU A 411 13.85 38.97 -23.61
CA GLU A 411 14.09 39.99 -22.57
C GLU A 411 15.18 39.59 -21.56
N GLN A 412 15.51 38.30 -21.45
CA GLN A 412 16.56 37.76 -20.55
C GLN A 412 17.91 37.52 -21.24
N GLY A 413 18.07 38.03 -22.49
CA GLY A 413 19.33 37.94 -23.23
C GLY A 413 19.60 36.62 -23.93
N PHE A 414 18.66 35.67 -23.90
CA PHE A 414 18.70 34.44 -24.71
C PHE A 414 18.18 34.73 -26.14
N VAL A 415 18.88 35.56 -26.88
CA VAL A 415 18.64 35.73 -28.33
C VAL A 415 19.63 34.81 -29.02
N ALA A 416 19.16 33.73 -29.59
CA ALA A 416 19.99 32.79 -30.36
C ALA A 416 20.60 33.47 -31.60
N THR A 417 20.03 34.59 -32.04
CA THR A 417 20.55 35.52 -33.04
C THR A 417 19.76 36.82 -32.87
N GLU A 418 20.40 37.98 -33.04
CA GLU A 418 19.68 39.26 -33.13
C GLU A 418 18.68 39.14 -34.30
N ALA A 419 17.45 38.78 -33.98
CA ALA A 419 16.41 38.48 -34.94
C ALA A 419 15.84 39.77 -35.48
N ASN A 420 16.53 40.61 -36.13
CA ASN A 420 15.97 41.76 -36.87
C ASN A 420 17.04 42.75 -37.35
N VAL A 421 18.33 42.37 -37.31
CA VAL A 421 19.41 43.27 -37.74
C VAL A 421 19.27 43.67 -39.21
N TYR A 422 18.71 42.79 -40.03
CA TYR A 422 18.62 42.98 -41.47
C TYR A 422 17.19 43.13 -41.99
N ASP A 423 16.17 43.26 -41.15
CA ASP A 423 14.78 43.42 -41.60
C ASP A 423 14.57 44.71 -42.43
N HIS A 424 15.38 45.72 -42.17
CA HIS A 424 15.37 46.97 -42.93
C HIS A 424 15.80 46.80 -44.41
N LEU A 425 16.43 45.68 -44.77
CA LEU A 425 16.85 45.36 -46.13
C LEU A 425 15.75 44.70 -46.96
N LEU A 426 14.61 44.32 -46.36
CA LEU A 426 13.52 43.66 -47.04
C LEU A 426 12.96 44.54 -48.18
N ASN A 427 12.79 43.94 -49.37
CA ASN A 427 12.35 44.60 -50.61
C ASN A 427 13.31 45.66 -51.18
N LEU A 428 14.53 45.83 -50.66
CA LEU A 428 15.52 46.67 -51.31
C LEU A 428 16.16 45.96 -52.49
N GLU A 429 16.50 46.76 -53.51
CA GLU A 429 17.24 46.30 -54.67
C GLU A 429 18.73 46.39 -54.47
N GLY A 430 19.46 45.42 -55.02
CA GLY A 430 20.91 45.35 -54.98
C GLY A 430 21.49 44.77 -56.25
N ILE A 431 22.83 44.68 -56.28
CA ILE A 431 23.59 44.07 -57.39
C ILE A 431 24.49 42.98 -56.86
N THR A 432 24.50 41.82 -57.48
CA THR A 432 25.38 40.73 -57.14
C THR A 432 26.85 41.09 -57.42
N THR A 433 27.69 41.06 -56.39
CA THR A 433 29.15 41.31 -56.51
C THR A 433 29.96 40.01 -56.73
N SER A 434 29.35 38.87 -56.40
CA SER A 434 29.82 37.53 -56.76
C SER A 434 28.66 36.67 -57.24
N PRO A 435 28.92 35.58 -58.01
CA PRO A 435 27.81 34.69 -58.41
C PRO A 435 27.21 34.00 -57.18
N CYS A 436 25.89 33.86 -57.12
CA CYS A 436 25.17 33.18 -56.05
C CYS A 436 24.85 31.71 -56.45
N ARG A 437 25.54 30.71 -55.82
CA ARG A 437 25.42 29.22 -56.07
C ARG A 437 25.40 28.40 -54.77
N PRO A 438 24.37 28.31 -54.01
CA PRO A 438 23.28 29.23 -53.80
C PRO A 438 23.69 30.49 -53.05
N SER A 439 24.83 30.53 -52.35
CA SER A 439 25.32 31.69 -51.59
C SER A 439 26.31 32.53 -52.40
N GLY A 440 26.24 33.84 -52.21
CA GLY A 440 27.09 34.82 -52.86
C GLY A 440 27.07 36.15 -52.11
N LYS A 441 27.69 37.19 -52.69
CA LYS A 441 27.73 38.53 -52.12
C LYS A 441 26.90 39.50 -52.97
N VAL A 442 26.05 40.27 -52.30
CA VAL A 442 25.20 41.28 -52.88
C VAL A 442 25.54 42.63 -52.28
N GLN A 443 25.61 43.65 -53.08
CA GLN A 443 25.72 45.04 -52.66
C GLN A 443 24.30 45.68 -52.67
N ILE A 444 23.90 46.19 -51.51
CA ILE A 444 22.65 46.90 -51.32
C ILE A 444 23.00 48.27 -50.75
N GLY A 445 22.79 49.32 -51.51
CA GLY A 445 23.33 50.66 -51.18
C GLY A 445 24.86 50.67 -51.22
N ASP A 446 25.47 51.16 -50.14
CA ASP A 446 26.94 51.24 -50.02
C ASP A 446 27.58 50.05 -49.31
N GLU A 447 26.75 49.09 -48.81
CA GLU A 447 27.23 47.96 -48.03
C GLU A 447 27.13 46.61 -48.76
N ARG A 448 27.97 45.66 -48.37
CA ARG A 448 27.99 44.32 -48.93
C ARG A 448 27.53 43.29 -47.92
N TYR A 449 26.60 42.47 -48.38
CA TYR A 449 25.95 41.43 -47.54
C TYR A 449 26.14 40.05 -48.15
N ASP A 450 26.25 39.05 -47.31
CA ASP A 450 26.21 37.65 -47.73
C ASP A 450 24.71 37.28 -47.97
N ALA A 451 24.41 36.81 -49.18
CA ALA A 451 23.05 36.51 -49.58
C ALA A 451 22.95 35.14 -50.24
N VAL A 452 21.77 34.54 -50.20
CA VAL A 452 21.43 33.25 -50.80
C VAL A 452 20.37 33.45 -51.85
N SER A 453 20.55 32.84 -53.05
CA SER A 453 19.54 32.89 -54.09
C SER A 453 18.27 32.10 -53.71
N ASP A 454 17.09 32.63 -54.09
CA ASP A 454 15.79 31.96 -53.93
C ASP A 454 15.55 30.96 -55.08
N GLY A 455 16.31 29.85 -55.06
CA GLY A 455 16.20 28.71 -55.99
C GLY A 455 17.09 28.74 -57.24
N ASP A 456 17.25 29.84 -57.93
CA ASP A 456 17.98 29.90 -59.18
C ASP A 456 19.41 30.40 -59.02
N PHE A 457 20.27 30.02 -59.97
CA PHE A 457 21.63 30.56 -60.08
C PHE A 457 21.61 32.02 -60.56
N ILE A 458 22.29 32.92 -59.85
CA ILE A 458 22.36 34.34 -60.19
C ILE A 458 23.81 34.67 -60.52
N GLU A 459 24.03 35.22 -61.72
CA GLU A 459 25.35 35.66 -62.17
C GLU A 459 25.81 36.94 -61.49
N LYS A 460 27.13 37.17 -61.51
CA LYS A 460 27.72 38.40 -61.03
C LYS A 460 27.25 39.60 -61.88
N GLY A 461 26.86 40.69 -61.23
CA GLY A 461 26.38 41.89 -61.86
C GLY A 461 24.88 41.92 -62.13
N ALA A 462 24.12 40.87 -61.76
CA ALA A 462 22.66 40.85 -61.93
C ALA A 462 21.99 41.68 -60.83
N ARG A 463 20.88 42.35 -61.25
CA ARG A 463 20.01 43.04 -60.29
C ARG A 463 19.17 42.05 -59.52
N VAL A 464 19.12 42.23 -58.20
CA VAL A 464 18.39 41.36 -57.30
C VAL A 464 17.57 42.19 -56.33
N VAL A 465 16.49 41.58 -55.80
CA VAL A 465 15.65 42.15 -54.73
C VAL A 465 15.67 41.22 -53.53
N VAL A 466 15.76 41.78 -52.35
CA VAL A 466 15.67 40.99 -51.08
C VAL A 466 14.22 40.56 -50.86
N ARG A 467 13.98 39.27 -50.94
CA ARG A 467 12.66 38.67 -50.76
C ARG A 467 12.33 38.26 -49.34
N LYS A 468 13.34 37.82 -48.60
CA LYS A 468 13.16 37.31 -47.25
C LYS A 468 14.43 37.52 -46.45
N VAL A 469 14.26 37.81 -45.17
CA VAL A 469 15.33 37.89 -44.19
C VAL A 469 15.00 36.87 -43.10
N GLU A 470 15.89 35.92 -42.82
CA GLU A 470 15.79 34.90 -41.76
C GLU A 470 16.99 34.99 -40.82
N GLY A 471 16.87 35.83 -39.79
CA GLY A 471 18.00 36.14 -38.90
C GLY A 471 19.15 36.79 -39.65
N GLN A 472 20.29 36.14 -39.80
CA GLN A 472 21.47 36.65 -40.60
C GLN A 472 21.42 36.23 -42.06
N LYS A 473 20.43 35.44 -42.51
CA LYS A 473 20.35 34.93 -43.86
C LYS A 473 19.46 35.87 -44.72
N ILE A 474 20.07 36.50 -45.70
CA ILE A 474 19.37 37.37 -46.68
C ILE A 474 19.08 36.54 -47.92
N VAL A 475 17.83 36.38 -48.30
CA VAL A 475 17.39 35.65 -49.49
C VAL A 475 17.07 36.64 -50.59
N VAL A 476 17.73 36.48 -51.74
CA VAL A 476 17.60 37.38 -52.88
C VAL A 476 17.08 36.65 -54.13
N ARG A 477 16.30 37.36 -54.95
CA ARG A 477 15.79 36.90 -56.25
C ARG A 477 16.20 37.86 -57.33
N GLN A 478 16.60 37.32 -58.51
CA GLN A 478 16.92 38.13 -59.67
C GLN A 478 15.68 38.88 -60.19
N VAL A 479 15.85 40.14 -60.44
CA VAL A 479 14.84 40.98 -61.16
C VAL A 479 15.05 40.75 -62.62
N ILE A 480 14.12 40.00 -63.25
CA ILE A 480 14.07 39.85 -64.73
C ILE A 480 13.33 41.07 -65.26
N SER A 481 14.01 41.90 -66.00
CA SER A 481 13.42 43.10 -66.69
C SER A 481 12.63 42.70 -67.93
#